data_2756127f6ca8fd22f38884606c892652
#
_entry.id   2756127f6ca8fd22f38884606c892652
#
_cell.length_a   1.000
_cell.length_b   1.000
_cell.length_c   1.000
_cell.angle_alpha   90.00
_cell.angle_beta   90.00
_cell.angle_gamma   90.00
#
_symmetry.space_group_name_H-M   'P 1'
#
loop_
_entity.id
_entity.type
_entity.pdbx_description
1 polymer ?
#
loop_
_entity_poly.entity_id
_entity_poly.type
_entity_poly.pdbx_seq_one_letter_code
_entity_poly.pdbx_strand_id
1 'polypeptide(L)'
;MNRHTKTRTLNDRPIIGILAQHTVDGLSKVAKTYVASTYVKYLESAGSRVTAIRLYLTESEYEKTFYSINGILLPGGAVDLQMSEFARVAGIFYRLAKEACDQGDYFPIWGTCLGHQLLMTLTAATKSCKMFKDFPAEMMRVLSDKPLTGNFHRYSLTLQAFEGNEKLRSFYRLISTNTDRQGVTFVSTIEAFRYPIYGTQWHPEANRYFWKESLEAPHCPLGVRVSYLLAEFFVNEARRNFHHFEKKEEEESALIDQHMPKFLGDKSSFRSVYLFDLLGD
;
A
#
# COMPACT_ATOMS: atom_id res chain seq x y z
N MET A 1 40.80 18.64 3.58
CA MET A 1 39.46 18.90 3.02
C MET A 1 38.47 17.88 3.62
N ASN A 2 37.82 18.24 4.72
CA ASN A 2 36.77 17.39 5.34
C ASN A 2 35.52 17.48 4.52
N ARG A 3 35.17 16.41 3.78
CA ARG A 3 33.85 16.23 3.25
C ARG A 3 32.92 15.87 4.42
N HIS A 4 32.23 16.86 4.96
CA HIS A 4 31.04 16.61 5.80
C HIS A 4 30.02 15.91 4.92
N THR A 5 29.92 14.61 5.02
CA THR A 5 28.73 13.85 4.62
C THR A 5 27.59 14.40 5.48
N LYS A 6 26.72 15.25 4.90
CA LYS A 6 25.43 15.58 5.51
C LYS A 6 24.70 14.25 5.71
N THR A 7 24.69 13.75 6.94
CA THR A 7 23.78 12.69 7.35
C THR A 7 22.37 13.21 7.07
N ARG A 8 21.71 12.63 6.10
CA ARG A 8 20.31 12.94 5.80
C ARG A 8 19.53 12.53 7.03
N THR A 9 19.01 13.49 7.79
CA THR A 9 18.08 13.22 8.90
C THR A 9 16.88 12.47 8.32
N LEU A 10 16.47 11.40 8.99
CA LEU A 10 15.26 10.65 8.68
C LEU A 10 14.15 11.04 9.65
N ASN A 11 12.91 10.93 9.24
CA ASN A 11 11.75 11.10 10.12
C ASN A 11 11.61 9.85 11.01
N ASP A 12 11.81 10.00 12.31
CA ASP A 12 11.72 8.91 13.28
C ASP A 12 10.28 8.53 13.63
N ARG A 13 9.31 9.35 13.25
CA ARG A 13 7.89 9.20 13.62
C ARG A 13 6.95 9.26 12.40
N PRO A 14 7.20 8.50 11.33
CA PRO A 14 6.40 8.60 10.12
C PRO A 14 4.95 8.20 10.37
N ILE A 15 4.03 8.91 9.71
CA ILE A 15 2.60 8.57 9.65
C ILE A 15 2.28 8.15 8.22
N ILE A 16 1.74 6.95 8.06
CA ILE A 16 1.32 6.42 6.76
C ILE A 16 -0.21 6.39 6.70
N GLY A 17 -0.79 6.99 5.67
CA GLY A 17 -2.21 6.90 5.40
C GLY A 17 -2.58 5.57 4.76
N ILE A 18 -3.66 4.95 5.20
CA ILE A 18 -4.28 3.82 4.49
C ILE A 18 -5.58 4.31 3.88
N LEU A 19 -5.71 4.19 2.56
CA LEU A 19 -6.96 4.58 1.90
C LEU A 19 -8.09 3.62 2.28
N ALA A 20 -9.15 4.16 2.86
CA ALA A 20 -10.32 3.39 3.26
C ALA A 20 -11.06 2.81 2.04
N GLN A 21 -11.80 1.75 2.27
CA GLN A 21 -12.67 1.12 1.27
C GLN A 21 -14.14 1.21 1.67
N HIS A 22 -15.00 1.08 0.69
CA HIS A 22 -16.43 0.91 0.93
C HIS A 22 -16.72 -0.36 1.69
N THR A 23 -17.62 -0.25 2.66
CA THR A 23 -18.19 -1.42 3.31
C THR A 23 -19.08 -2.17 2.34
N VAL A 24 -19.11 -3.49 2.48
CA VAL A 24 -19.95 -4.40 1.70
C VAL A 24 -20.80 -5.24 2.63
N ASP A 25 -21.84 -5.87 2.08
CA ASP A 25 -22.73 -6.79 2.79
C ASP A 25 -23.32 -6.19 4.08
N GLY A 26 -23.27 -6.95 5.18
CA GLY A 26 -23.83 -6.54 6.47
C GLY A 26 -23.16 -5.31 7.11
N LEU A 27 -21.91 -4.99 6.73
CA LEU A 27 -21.20 -3.82 7.23
C LEU A 27 -21.71 -2.52 6.65
N SER A 28 -22.29 -2.54 5.44
CA SER A 28 -22.86 -1.35 4.79
C SER A 28 -24.06 -0.77 5.53
N LYS A 29 -24.66 -1.54 6.44
CA LYS A 29 -25.74 -1.08 7.35
C LYS A 29 -25.23 -0.34 8.57
N VAL A 30 -23.92 -0.42 8.88
CA VAL A 30 -23.32 0.10 10.12
C VAL A 30 -22.39 1.27 9.84
N ALA A 31 -21.66 1.22 8.74
CA ALA A 31 -20.68 2.25 8.37
C ALA A 31 -20.55 2.34 6.85
N LYS A 32 -20.07 3.48 6.34
CA LYS A 32 -19.85 3.67 4.90
C LYS A 32 -18.51 3.13 4.44
N THR A 33 -17.48 3.26 5.29
CA THR A 33 -16.12 2.92 4.91
C THR A 33 -15.39 2.15 6.01
N TYR A 34 -14.33 1.43 5.63
CA TYR A 34 -13.51 0.67 6.55
C TYR A 34 -12.03 0.65 6.14
N VAL A 35 -11.18 0.38 7.13
CA VAL A 35 -9.78 -0.02 6.95
C VAL A 35 -9.58 -1.37 7.62
N ALA A 36 -9.00 -2.35 6.91
CA ALA A 36 -8.70 -3.64 7.50
C ALA A 36 -7.51 -3.55 8.47
N SER A 37 -7.67 -4.12 9.67
CA SER A 37 -6.65 -4.07 10.73
C SER A 37 -5.34 -4.77 10.33
N THR A 38 -5.36 -5.65 9.36
CA THR A 38 -4.18 -6.34 8.83
C THR A 38 -3.17 -5.37 8.22
N TYR A 39 -3.63 -4.36 7.47
CA TYR A 39 -2.76 -3.32 6.91
C TYR A 39 -2.21 -2.39 8.00
N VAL A 40 -3.04 -2.06 8.99
CA VAL A 40 -2.60 -1.27 10.15
C VAL A 40 -1.46 -1.97 10.87
N LYS A 41 -1.67 -3.23 11.30
CA LYS A 41 -0.66 -4.06 11.96
C LYS A 41 0.59 -4.26 11.10
N TYR A 42 0.42 -4.38 9.78
CA TYR A 42 1.52 -4.54 8.83
C TYR A 42 2.47 -3.35 8.87
N LEU A 43 1.94 -2.13 8.87
CA LEU A 43 2.72 -0.90 8.90
C LEU A 43 3.27 -0.59 10.29
N GLU A 44 2.45 -0.71 11.34
CA GLU A 44 2.86 -0.43 12.73
C GLU A 44 3.98 -1.35 13.20
N SER A 45 3.93 -2.63 12.83
CA SER A 45 4.99 -3.59 13.17
C SER A 45 6.35 -3.30 12.56
N ALA A 46 6.41 -2.40 11.57
CA ALA A 46 7.65 -1.89 10.97
C ALA A 46 8.04 -0.49 11.48
N GLY A 47 7.30 0.05 12.46
CA GLY A 47 7.64 1.27 13.17
C GLY A 47 7.08 2.56 12.53
N SER A 48 5.92 2.52 11.90
CA SER A 48 5.14 3.70 11.54
C SER A 48 3.93 3.88 12.46
N ARG A 49 3.38 5.09 12.45
CA ARG A 49 2.02 5.37 12.91
C ARG A 49 1.10 5.35 11.71
N VAL A 50 -0.20 5.16 11.93
CA VAL A 50 -1.17 4.99 10.86
C VAL A 50 -2.34 5.95 11.02
N THR A 51 -2.83 6.48 9.91
CA THR A 51 -4.12 7.19 9.81
C THR A 51 -4.99 6.59 8.72
N ALA A 52 -6.31 6.68 8.86
CA ALA A 52 -7.25 6.30 7.82
C ALA A 52 -7.53 7.50 6.90
N ILE A 53 -7.35 7.33 5.59
CA ILE A 53 -7.79 8.30 4.59
C ILE A 53 -9.23 7.93 4.21
N ARG A 54 -10.19 8.69 4.73
CA ARG A 54 -11.62 8.45 4.51
C ARG A 54 -12.01 8.79 3.08
N LEU A 55 -13.07 8.17 2.58
CA LEU A 55 -13.68 8.53 1.30
C LEU A 55 -14.65 9.71 1.46
N TYR A 56 -15.05 10.31 0.34
CA TYR A 56 -16.06 11.39 0.27
C TYR A 56 -15.67 12.71 0.95
N LEU A 57 -14.38 12.96 1.11
CA LEU A 57 -13.89 14.27 1.48
C LEU A 57 -13.72 15.18 0.25
N THR A 58 -13.56 16.45 0.48
CA THR A 58 -13.23 17.43 -0.56
C THR A 58 -11.77 17.28 -1.01
N GLU A 59 -11.45 17.78 -2.20
CA GLU A 59 -10.07 17.75 -2.70
C GLU A 59 -9.11 18.52 -1.79
N SER A 60 -9.55 19.65 -1.25
CA SER A 60 -8.78 20.46 -0.29
C SER A 60 -8.47 19.69 1.01
N GLU A 61 -9.41 18.87 1.51
CA GLU A 61 -9.16 18.03 2.68
C GLU A 61 -8.15 16.91 2.37
N TYR A 62 -8.18 16.34 1.16
CA TYR A 62 -7.17 15.38 0.72
C TYR A 62 -5.79 16.03 0.55
N GLU A 63 -5.72 17.26 0.02
CA GLU A 63 -4.47 18.01 -0.06
C GLU A 63 -3.89 18.28 1.34
N LYS A 64 -4.74 18.77 2.28
CA LYS A 64 -4.33 18.94 3.68
C LYS A 64 -3.80 17.63 4.27
N THR A 65 -4.50 16.53 4.04
CA THR A 65 -4.07 15.20 4.51
C THR A 65 -2.74 14.79 3.89
N PHE A 66 -2.56 15.01 2.58
CA PHE A 66 -1.32 14.70 1.87
C PHE A 66 -0.12 15.39 2.52
N TYR A 67 -0.21 16.69 2.80
CA TYR A 67 0.87 17.45 3.44
C TYR A 67 1.01 17.19 4.94
N SER A 68 0.16 16.35 5.53
CA SER A 68 0.21 15.98 6.95
C SER A 68 0.81 14.59 7.19
N ILE A 69 0.92 13.73 6.16
CA ILE A 69 1.36 12.34 6.26
C ILE A 69 2.60 12.07 5.41
N ASN A 70 3.27 10.94 5.64
CA ASN A 70 4.59 10.65 5.07
C ASN A 70 4.57 9.58 3.97
N GLY A 71 3.40 9.11 3.58
CA GLY A 71 3.19 8.13 2.52
C GLY A 71 1.78 7.55 2.57
N ILE A 72 1.39 6.83 1.53
CA ILE A 72 0.07 6.21 1.43
C ILE A 72 0.15 4.75 1.00
N LEU A 73 -0.67 3.91 1.65
CA LEU A 73 -0.92 2.54 1.24
C LEU A 73 -2.32 2.45 0.62
N LEU A 74 -2.39 1.96 -0.62
CA LEU A 74 -3.60 1.59 -1.34
C LEU A 74 -3.85 0.09 -1.14
N PRO A 75 -4.85 -0.32 -0.34
CA PRO A 75 -5.05 -1.72 0.03
C PRO A 75 -5.67 -2.56 -1.09
N GLY A 76 -5.69 -3.87 -0.89
CA GLY A 76 -6.47 -4.82 -1.67
C GLY A 76 -7.97 -4.65 -1.45
N GLY A 77 -8.79 -5.03 -2.42
CA GLY A 77 -10.24 -4.91 -2.38
C GLY A 77 -10.90 -5.37 -3.68
N ALA A 78 -12.16 -4.98 -3.87
CA ALA A 78 -12.96 -5.38 -5.02
C ALA A 78 -13.92 -4.25 -5.45
N VAL A 79 -13.36 -3.11 -5.86
CA VAL A 79 -14.13 -1.99 -6.40
C VAL A 79 -13.70 -1.69 -7.84
N ASP A 80 -14.51 -0.94 -8.56
CA ASP A 80 -14.17 -0.51 -9.92
C ASP A 80 -12.93 0.40 -9.94
N LEU A 81 -12.00 0.13 -10.85
CA LEU A 81 -10.72 0.83 -10.94
C LEU A 81 -10.79 2.20 -11.63
N GLN A 82 -11.93 2.57 -12.20
CA GLN A 82 -12.11 3.83 -12.92
C GLN A 82 -13.19 4.72 -12.30
N MET A 83 -14.31 4.12 -11.90
CA MET A 83 -15.52 4.84 -11.50
C MET A 83 -15.73 4.91 -9.98
N SER A 84 -14.96 4.15 -9.19
CA SER A 84 -15.12 4.16 -7.72
C SER A 84 -14.54 5.40 -7.06
N GLU A 85 -15.12 5.78 -5.93
CA GLU A 85 -14.58 6.85 -5.09
C GLU A 85 -13.15 6.51 -4.59
N PHE A 86 -12.89 5.23 -4.35
CA PHE A 86 -11.54 4.74 -4.04
C PHE A 86 -10.54 5.09 -5.16
N ALA A 87 -10.93 4.86 -6.43
CA ALA A 87 -10.09 5.19 -7.58
C ALA A 87 -9.89 6.71 -7.72
N ARG A 88 -10.95 7.50 -7.51
CA ARG A 88 -10.88 8.97 -7.54
C ARG A 88 -9.89 9.50 -6.50
N VAL A 89 -10.02 9.07 -5.26
CA VAL A 89 -9.15 9.55 -4.17
C VAL A 89 -7.70 9.09 -4.37
N ALA A 90 -7.49 7.83 -4.74
CA ALA A 90 -6.15 7.34 -5.08
C ALA A 90 -5.51 8.14 -6.23
N GLY A 91 -6.30 8.54 -7.23
CA GLY A 91 -5.87 9.42 -8.33
C GLY A 91 -5.39 10.78 -7.85
N ILE A 92 -6.07 11.39 -6.86
CA ILE A 92 -5.63 12.66 -6.23
C ILE A 92 -4.26 12.48 -5.57
N PHE A 93 -4.10 11.47 -4.69
CA PHE A 93 -2.82 11.22 -4.02
C PHE A 93 -1.70 10.86 -5.00
N TYR A 94 -2.02 10.09 -6.05
CA TYR A 94 -1.06 9.76 -7.11
C TYR A 94 -0.57 11.02 -7.85
N ARG A 95 -1.46 11.94 -8.19
CA ARG A 95 -1.13 13.22 -8.82
C ARG A 95 -0.25 14.07 -7.90
N LEU A 96 -0.71 14.31 -6.66
CA LEU A 96 0.02 15.10 -5.67
C LEU A 96 1.41 14.54 -5.38
N ALA A 97 1.55 13.22 -5.23
CA ALA A 97 2.84 12.59 -4.98
C ALA A 97 3.82 12.76 -6.16
N LYS A 98 3.33 12.74 -7.40
CA LYS A 98 4.19 13.00 -8.56
C LYS A 98 4.62 14.46 -8.63
N GLU A 99 3.67 15.38 -8.47
CA GLU A 99 3.94 16.83 -8.46
C GLU A 99 4.94 17.19 -7.36
N ALA A 100 4.76 16.69 -6.14
CA ALA A 100 5.67 16.85 -5.03
C ALA A 100 7.07 16.30 -5.35
N CYS A 101 7.15 15.06 -5.85
CA CYS A 101 8.43 14.45 -6.21
C CYS A 101 9.17 15.20 -7.33
N ASP A 102 8.44 15.78 -8.30
CA ASP A 102 9.04 16.63 -9.35
C ASP A 102 9.63 17.93 -8.79
N GLN A 103 9.13 18.39 -7.65
CA GLN A 103 9.64 19.54 -6.89
C GLN A 103 10.71 19.15 -5.84
N GLY A 104 11.07 17.86 -5.74
CA GLY A 104 12.07 17.35 -4.79
C GLY A 104 11.52 16.95 -3.43
N ASP A 105 10.21 16.99 -3.25
CA ASP A 105 9.52 16.52 -2.06
C ASP A 105 9.13 15.04 -2.23
N TYR A 106 9.68 14.20 -1.38
CA TYR A 106 9.65 12.74 -1.52
C TYR A 106 8.43 12.14 -0.84
N PHE A 107 7.46 11.64 -1.61
CA PHE A 107 6.24 11.03 -1.05
C PHE A 107 6.00 9.61 -1.61
N PRO A 108 6.15 8.54 -0.82
CA PRO A 108 6.00 7.17 -1.28
C PRO A 108 4.55 6.69 -1.33
N ILE A 109 4.26 5.87 -2.34
CA ILE A 109 2.99 5.16 -2.52
C ILE A 109 3.24 3.66 -2.61
N TRP A 110 2.45 2.89 -1.87
CA TRP A 110 2.41 1.43 -1.96
C TRP A 110 1.03 0.94 -2.37
N GLY A 111 0.93 0.08 -3.38
CA GLY A 111 -0.31 -0.58 -3.79
C GLY A 111 -0.25 -2.09 -3.58
N THR A 112 -1.25 -2.65 -2.89
CA THR A 112 -1.43 -4.10 -2.73
C THR A 112 -2.66 -4.57 -3.50
N CYS A 113 -2.54 -5.64 -4.30
CA CYS A 113 -3.64 -6.29 -5.01
C CYS A 113 -4.46 -5.29 -5.86
N LEU A 114 -5.65 -4.87 -5.43
CA LEU A 114 -6.44 -3.83 -6.10
C LEU A 114 -5.66 -2.51 -6.20
N GLY A 115 -4.97 -2.09 -5.15
CA GLY A 115 -4.12 -0.89 -5.14
C GLY A 115 -2.99 -0.97 -6.17
N HIS A 116 -2.37 -2.14 -6.35
CA HIS A 116 -1.39 -2.39 -7.40
C HIS A 116 -2.02 -2.26 -8.81
N GLN A 117 -3.18 -2.87 -9.04
CA GLN A 117 -3.91 -2.76 -10.31
C GLN A 117 -4.27 -1.30 -10.62
N LEU A 118 -4.71 -0.56 -9.61
CA LEU A 118 -5.06 0.85 -9.74
C LEU A 118 -3.84 1.71 -10.11
N LEU A 119 -2.68 1.48 -9.50
CA LEU A 119 -1.44 2.19 -9.87
C LEU A 119 -1.08 1.99 -11.33
N MET A 120 -1.25 0.79 -11.87
CA MET A 120 -1.03 0.54 -13.30
C MET A 120 -2.05 1.26 -14.19
N THR A 121 -3.29 1.41 -13.73
CA THR A 121 -4.34 2.15 -14.46
C THR A 121 -4.07 3.67 -14.51
N LEU A 122 -3.44 4.24 -13.47
CA LEU A 122 -3.18 5.68 -13.34
C LEU A 122 -1.92 6.18 -14.08
N THR A 123 -1.15 5.34 -14.74
CA THR A 123 0.27 5.59 -15.08
C THR A 123 0.60 6.32 -16.39
N ALA A 124 1.70 7.13 -16.36
CA ALA A 124 2.50 7.61 -17.50
C ALA A 124 3.96 8.01 -17.10
N ALA A 125 4.92 7.72 -17.93
CA ALA A 125 6.40 7.48 -17.93
C ALA A 125 7.45 8.28 -17.13
N THR A 126 8.58 7.68 -16.66
CA THR A 126 10.07 7.88 -16.72
C THR A 126 10.93 7.21 -15.61
N LYS A 127 12.29 7.14 -15.71
CA LYS A 127 13.23 6.11 -15.17
C LYS A 127 13.90 6.33 -13.78
N SER A 128 14.08 5.27 -12.93
CA SER A 128 15.12 4.91 -11.90
C SER A 128 14.61 3.93 -10.81
N CYS A 129 15.43 3.05 -10.17
CA CYS A 129 14.98 1.87 -9.39
C CYS A 129 15.60 1.74 -7.99
N LYS A 130 14.86 1.16 -6.96
CA LYS A 130 15.38 0.96 -5.60
C LYS A 130 14.83 -0.24 -4.78
N MET A 131 13.61 -0.79 -5.03
CA MET A 131 12.89 -1.66 -4.08
C MET A 131 13.70 -2.83 -3.52
N PHE A 132 14.38 -3.59 -4.34
CA PHE A 132 15.14 -4.75 -3.88
C PHE A 132 16.65 -4.57 -3.83
N LYS A 133 17.14 -3.33 -3.99
CA LYS A 133 18.59 -3.06 -3.98
C LYS A 133 19.22 -3.45 -2.65
N ASP A 134 18.53 -3.20 -1.56
CA ASP A 134 19.01 -3.45 -0.19
C ASP A 134 18.37 -4.72 0.43
N PHE A 135 17.62 -5.49 -0.39
CA PHE A 135 17.03 -6.75 0.06
C PHE A 135 18.11 -7.83 0.20
N PRO A 136 18.13 -8.63 1.28
CA PRO A 136 19.12 -9.69 1.43
C PRO A 136 19.06 -10.67 0.24
N ALA A 137 20.21 -10.95 -0.38
CA ALA A 137 20.28 -11.82 -1.57
C ALA A 137 19.68 -13.23 -1.32
N GLU A 138 19.82 -13.74 -0.09
CA GLU A 138 19.18 -14.99 0.34
C GLU A 138 17.65 -14.91 0.23
N MET A 139 17.06 -13.78 0.63
CA MET A 139 15.60 -13.60 0.58
C MET A 139 15.10 -13.44 -0.86
N MET A 140 15.89 -12.84 -1.75
CA MET A 140 15.58 -12.80 -3.18
C MET A 140 15.52 -14.20 -3.79
N ARG A 141 16.50 -15.04 -3.47
CA ARG A 141 16.52 -16.44 -3.91
C ARG A 141 15.33 -17.22 -3.33
N VAL A 142 15.02 -17.02 -2.05
CA VAL A 142 13.89 -17.70 -1.39
C VAL A 142 12.55 -17.29 -2.02
N LEU A 143 12.38 -16.03 -2.39
CA LEU A 143 11.17 -15.55 -3.11
C LEU A 143 11.05 -16.14 -4.52
N SER A 144 12.18 -16.43 -5.18
CA SER A 144 12.21 -17.09 -6.48
C SER A 144 11.83 -18.57 -6.39
N ASP A 145 12.30 -19.27 -5.34
CA ASP A 145 12.28 -20.72 -5.27
C ASP A 145 11.11 -21.28 -4.45
N LYS A 146 10.44 -20.46 -3.63
CA LYS A 146 9.41 -20.93 -2.69
C LYS A 146 8.09 -20.17 -2.83
N PRO A 147 6.93 -20.86 -2.67
CA PRO A 147 5.61 -20.24 -2.74
C PRO A 147 5.31 -19.42 -1.47
N LEU A 148 5.91 -18.25 -1.34
CA LEU A 148 5.78 -17.36 -0.18
C LEU A 148 4.81 -16.20 -0.39
N THR A 149 4.20 -16.09 -1.57
CA THR A 149 3.31 -14.98 -1.93
C THR A 149 1.85 -15.39 -1.84
N GLY A 150 1.07 -14.74 -0.98
CA GLY A 150 -0.37 -14.98 -0.86
C GLY A 150 -1.13 -14.28 -2.00
N ASN A 151 -1.66 -15.05 -2.94
CA ASN A 151 -2.40 -14.56 -4.10
C ASN A 151 -3.90 -14.83 -3.94
N PHE A 152 -4.71 -13.79 -3.70
CA PHE A 152 -6.15 -13.87 -3.42
C PHE A 152 -6.99 -13.05 -4.41
N HIS A 153 -6.47 -12.84 -5.63
CA HIS A 153 -7.09 -12.01 -6.66
C HIS A 153 -7.74 -12.85 -7.77
N ARG A 154 -8.75 -12.29 -8.42
CA ARG A 154 -9.41 -12.87 -9.61
C ARG A 154 -8.88 -12.28 -10.91
N TYR A 155 -8.35 -11.06 -10.87
CA TYR A 155 -7.85 -10.33 -12.02
C TYR A 155 -6.41 -9.91 -11.78
N SER A 156 -5.64 -9.86 -12.85
CA SER A 156 -4.27 -9.37 -12.87
C SER A 156 -3.91 -8.88 -14.27
N LEU A 157 -2.93 -8.01 -14.36
CA LEU A 157 -2.38 -7.61 -15.65
C LEU A 157 -1.46 -8.74 -16.15
N THR A 158 -1.74 -9.27 -17.34
CA THR A 158 -0.87 -10.28 -17.94
C THR A 158 0.47 -9.67 -18.34
N LEU A 159 1.53 -10.50 -18.35
CA LEU A 159 2.85 -10.07 -18.81
C LEU A 159 2.78 -9.53 -20.24
N GLN A 160 2.05 -10.22 -21.13
CA GLN A 160 1.87 -9.79 -22.53
C GLN A 160 1.22 -8.39 -22.62
N ALA A 161 0.17 -8.12 -21.83
CA ALA A 161 -0.48 -6.81 -21.82
C ALA A 161 0.43 -5.71 -21.25
N PHE A 162 1.26 -6.02 -20.24
CA PHE A 162 2.27 -5.11 -19.71
C PHE A 162 3.33 -4.80 -20.77
N GLU A 163 3.88 -5.82 -21.43
CA GLU A 163 4.91 -5.68 -22.48
C GLU A 163 4.39 -4.96 -23.72
N GLY A 164 3.12 -5.13 -24.06
CA GLY A 164 2.44 -4.43 -25.15
C GLY A 164 2.12 -2.96 -24.85
N ASN A 165 2.18 -2.53 -23.59
CA ASN A 165 1.83 -1.17 -23.17
C ASN A 165 3.09 -0.33 -22.91
N GLU A 166 3.45 0.54 -23.87
CA GLU A 166 4.64 1.40 -23.76
C GLU A 166 4.61 2.32 -22.53
N LYS A 167 3.45 2.84 -22.14
CA LYS A 167 3.31 3.71 -20.97
C LYS A 167 3.65 2.96 -19.68
N LEU A 168 3.21 1.71 -19.54
CA LEU A 168 3.54 0.90 -18.37
C LEU A 168 5.02 0.54 -18.34
N ARG A 169 5.59 0.06 -19.47
CA ARG A 169 7.01 -0.32 -19.57
C ARG A 169 7.96 0.86 -19.35
N SER A 170 7.58 2.06 -19.75
CA SER A 170 8.40 3.26 -19.56
C SER A 170 8.28 3.85 -18.17
N PHE A 171 7.23 3.54 -17.43
CA PHE A 171 7.02 4.03 -16.07
C PHE A 171 7.45 3.05 -14.99
N TYR A 172 7.11 1.76 -15.15
CA TYR A 172 7.41 0.72 -14.16
C TYR A 172 8.51 -0.21 -14.63
N ARG A 173 9.35 -0.57 -13.66
CA ARG A 173 10.16 -1.77 -13.74
C ARG A 173 9.30 -2.95 -13.29
N LEU A 174 9.25 -3.98 -14.11
CA LEU A 174 8.76 -5.28 -13.72
C LEU A 174 9.81 -5.96 -12.82
N ILE A 175 9.45 -6.25 -11.59
CA ILE A 175 10.34 -6.86 -10.60
C ILE A 175 10.15 -8.37 -10.56
N SER A 176 8.89 -8.82 -10.55
CA SER A 176 8.56 -10.24 -10.56
C SER A 176 7.27 -10.53 -11.30
N THR A 177 7.17 -11.76 -11.78
CA THR A 177 5.97 -12.35 -12.36
C THR A 177 5.59 -13.59 -11.58
N ASN A 178 4.33 -13.98 -11.66
CA ASN A 178 3.85 -15.30 -11.28
C ASN A 178 3.01 -15.88 -12.43
N THR A 179 2.79 -17.18 -12.40
CA THR A 179 1.94 -17.88 -13.37
C THR A 179 0.73 -18.46 -12.65
N ASP A 180 -0.46 -18.28 -13.20
CA ASP A 180 -1.69 -18.79 -12.65
C ASP A 180 -1.88 -20.31 -12.96
N ARG A 181 -2.98 -20.87 -12.46
CA ARG A 181 -3.29 -22.32 -12.66
C ARG A 181 -3.58 -22.68 -14.11
N GLN A 182 -3.82 -21.72 -14.99
CA GLN A 182 -4.06 -21.90 -16.42
C GLN A 182 -2.79 -21.69 -17.26
N GLY A 183 -1.65 -21.41 -16.61
CA GLY A 183 -0.39 -21.16 -17.30
C GLY A 183 -0.22 -19.71 -17.77
N VAL A 184 -1.10 -18.78 -17.39
CA VAL A 184 -1.00 -17.37 -17.78
C VAL A 184 -0.05 -16.64 -16.84
N THR A 185 1.02 -16.08 -17.40
CA THR A 185 1.97 -15.26 -16.65
C THR A 185 1.43 -13.85 -16.46
N PHE A 186 1.50 -13.35 -15.23
CA PHE A 186 1.02 -12.02 -14.84
C PHE A 186 2.07 -11.22 -14.06
N VAL A 187 1.88 -9.90 -14.05
CA VAL A 187 2.70 -8.94 -13.31
C VAL A 187 2.43 -9.09 -11.82
N SER A 188 3.47 -9.41 -11.05
CA SER A 188 3.34 -9.70 -9.62
C SER A 188 3.90 -8.58 -8.73
N THR A 189 5.01 -7.96 -9.12
CA THR A 189 5.63 -6.86 -8.36
C THR A 189 6.17 -5.82 -9.32
N ILE A 190 5.89 -4.55 -9.03
CA ILE A 190 6.35 -3.40 -9.81
C ILE A 190 6.98 -2.33 -8.92
N GLU A 191 7.87 -1.56 -9.53
CA GLU A 191 8.46 -0.34 -8.96
C GLU A 191 8.57 0.73 -10.05
N ALA A 192 8.13 1.95 -9.76
CA ALA A 192 8.28 3.03 -10.71
C ALA A 192 9.74 3.47 -10.85
N PHE A 193 10.16 3.81 -12.06
CA PHE A 193 11.53 4.21 -12.35
C PHE A 193 11.93 5.54 -11.70
N ARG A 194 11.03 6.51 -11.65
CA ARG A 194 11.33 7.88 -11.21
C ARG A 194 10.76 8.22 -9.84
N TYR A 195 9.60 7.70 -9.54
CA TYR A 195 8.82 8.02 -8.34
C TYR A 195 8.92 6.91 -7.30
N PRO A 196 8.77 7.19 -6.01
CA PRO A 196 8.73 6.16 -4.97
C PRO A 196 7.35 5.47 -4.95
N ILE A 197 6.99 4.83 -6.05
CA ILE A 197 5.72 4.14 -6.25
C ILE A 197 5.99 2.66 -6.46
N TYR A 198 5.41 1.83 -5.61
CA TYR A 198 5.64 0.40 -5.48
C TYR A 198 4.32 -0.35 -5.49
N GLY A 199 4.32 -1.59 -5.97
CA GLY A 199 3.11 -2.39 -5.93
C GLY A 199 3.36 -3.89 -5.96
N THR A 200 2.54 -4.62 -5.21
CA THR A 200 2.48 -6.09 -5.23
C THR A 200 1.07 -6.54 -5.58
N GLN A 201 0.93 -7.46 -6.56
CA GLN A 201 -0.35 -8.09 -6.85
C GLN A 201 -0.76 -9.05 -5.73
N TRP A 202 0.19 -9.64 -5.06
CA TRP A 202 0.04 -10.50 -3.89
C TRP A 202 -0.02 -9.69 -2.59
N HIS A 203 -0.40 -10.35 -1.50
CA HIS A 203 -0.65 -9.75 -0.19
C HIS A 203 0.50 -10.02 0.79
N PRO A 204 1.51 -9.15 0.91
CA PRO A 204 2.61 -9.37 1.85
C PRO A 204 2.16 -9.34 3.32
N GLU A 205 1.10 -8.61 3.67
CA GLU A 205 0.52 -8.59 5.01
C GLU A 205 -0.11 -9.91 5.41
N ALA A 206 -0.53 -10.72 4.43
CA ALA A 206 -1.21 -11.99 4.67
C ALA A 206 -0.33 -12.99 5.44
N ASN A 207 0.96 -13.05 5.13
CA ASN A 207 1.89 -13.98 5.77
C ASN A 207 2.02 -13.82 7.29
N ARG A 208 1.57 -12.69 7.84
CA ARG A 208 1.58 -12.43 9.28
C ARG A 208 0.20 -12.33 9.92
N TYR A 209 -0.81 -11.93 9.14
CA TYR A 209 -2.07 -11.46 9.72
C TYR A 209 -3.34 -12.08 9.14
N PHE A 210 -3.28 -12.93 8.10
CA PHE A 210 -4.44 -13.64 7.55
C PHE A 210 -4.50 -15.05 8.14
N TRP A 211 -5.38 -15.25 9.13
CA TRP A 211 -5.49 -16.50 9.88
C TRP A 211 -6.70 -17.34 9.48
N LYS A 212 -7.41 -16.97 8.42
CA LYS A 212 -8.49 -17.77 7.87
C LYS A 212 -7.91 -18.95 7.09
N GLU A 213 -8.14 -20.17 7.54
CA GLU A 213 -7.56 -21.40 6.96
C GLU A 213 -7.81 -21.52 5.45
N SER A 214 -9.02 -21.15 4.98
CA SER A 214 -9.38 -21.20 3.56
C SER A 214 -8.55 -20.29 2.64
N LEU A 215 -7.75 -19.38 3.20
CA LEU A 215 -6.86 -18.49 2.44
C LEU A 215 -5.46 -19.09 2.25
N GLU A 216 -5.10 -20.15 2.98
CA GLU A 216 -3.81 -20.85 2.86
C GLU A 216 -2.60 -19.90 2.84
N ALA A 217 -2.63 -18.84 3.66
CA ALA A 217 -1.54 -17.87 3.72
C ALA A 217 -0.24 -18.53 4.22
N PRO A 218 0.92 -18.24 3.62
CA PRO A 218 2.18 -18.91 3.98
C PRO A 218 2.77 -18.33 5.28
N HIS A 219 2.39 -18.89 6.44
CA HIS A 219 2.83 -18.47 7.78
C HIS A 219 4.19 -19.04 8.21
N CYS A 220 4.94 -19.67 7.32
CA CYS A 220 6.27 -20.18 7.66
C CYS A 220 7.25 -19.05 8.02
N PRO A 221 8.33 -19.34 8.78
CA PRO A 221 9.29 -18.31 9.21
C PRO A 221 9.84 -17.44 8.07
N LEU A 222 10.10 -18.03 6.91
CA LEU A 222 10.56 -17.30 5.73
C LEU A 222 9.48 -16.37 5.16
N GLY A 223 8.22 -16.83 5.09
CA GLY A 223 7.09 -15.99 4.66
C GLY A 223 6.85 -14.82 5.60
N VAL A 224 6.93 -15.03 6.90
CA VAL A 224 6.86 -13.98 7.94
C VAL A 224 7.99 -12.97 7.76
N ARG A 225 9.23 -13.42 7.53
CA ARG A 225 10.40 -12.56 7.31
C ARG A 225 10.27 -11.73 6.04
N VAL A 226 9.82 -12.30 4.92
CA VAL A 226 9.54 -11.56 3.68
C VAL A 226 8.51 -10.47 3.93
N SER A 227 7.41 -10.81 4.60
CA SER A 227 6.36 -9.85 4.97
C SER A 227 6.91 -8.67 5.78
N TYR A 228 7.76 -8.95 6.77
CA TYR A 228 8.39 -7.90 7.59
C TYR A 228 9.31 -7.00 6.77
N LEU A 229 10.19 -7.57 5.96
CA LEU A 229 11.16 -6.80 5.16
C LEU A 229 10.48 -5.86 4.15
N LEU A 230 9.34 -6.25 3.59
CA LEU A 230 8.58 -5.37 2.70
C LEU A 230 7.88 -4.23 3.46
N ALA A 231 7.34 -4.51 4.64
CA ALA A 231 6.79 -3.46 5.51
C ALA A 231 7.89 -2.47 5.95
N GLU A 232 9.04 -3.00 6.40
CA GLU A 232 10.20 -2.20 6.80
C GLU A 232 10.72 -1.34 5.64
N PHE A 233 10.82 -1.91 4.44
CA PHE A 233 11.19 -1.16 3.25
C PHE A 233 10.26 0.05 3.03
N PHE A 234 8.95 -0.16 3.02
CA PHE A 234 7.99 0.92 2.77
C PHE A 234 7.98 1.97 3.88
N VAL A 235 8.06 1.55 5.14
CA VAL A 235 8.19 2.49 6.28
C VAL A 235 9.49 3.29 6.19
N ASN A 236 10.60 2.69 5.78
CA ASN A 236 11.87 3.39 5.58
C ASN A 236 11.81 4.39 4.41
N GLU A 237 11.05 4.10 3.36
CA GLU A 237 10.77 5.07 2.32
C GLU A 237 9.93 6.25 2.86
N ALA A 238 8.93 5.99 3.71
CA ALA A 238 8.13 7.02 4.37
C ALA A 238 8.95 7.92 5.31
N ARG A 239 9.99 7.38 5.98
CA ARG A 239 10.92 8.15 6.84
C ARG A 239 11.70 9.23 6.08
N ARG A 240 11.68 9.22 4.76
CA ARG A 240 12.35 10.22 3.92
C ARG A 240 11.49 11.44 3.64
N ASN A 241 10.22 11.40 4.03
CA ASN A 241 9.26 12.50 3.93
C ASN A 241 9.14 13.19 5.29
N PHE A 242 8.98 14.52 5.29
CA PHE A 242 8.91 15.38 6.48
C PHE A 242 7.60 16.13 6.62
N HIS A 243 6.56 15.72 5.90
CA HIS A 243 5.22 16.26 6.13
C HIS A 243 4.78 16.01 7.58
N HIS A 244 3.97 16.89 8.12
CA HIS A 244 3.49 16.80 9.49
C HIS A 244 2.17 17.58 9.65
N PHE A 245 1.38 17.22 10.61
CA PHE A 245 0.21 17.99 10.98
C PHE A 245 0.63 19.36 11.55
N GLU A 246 -0.13 20.40 11.25
CA GLU A 246 0.16 21.76 11.76
C GLU A 246 0.00 21.83 13.28
N LYS A 247 -0.94 21.04 13.84
CA LYS A 247 -1.23 21.00 15.26
C LYS A 247 -1.14 19.57 15.80
N LYS A 248 -0.59 19.45 17.00
CA LYS A 248 -0.45 18.16 17.67
C LYS A 248 -1.80 17.50 17.95
N GLU A 249 -2.81 18.27 18.30
CA GLU A 249 -4.16 17.80 18.57
C GLU A 249 -4.83 17.25 17.30
N GLU A 250 -4.57 17.84 16.13
CA GLU A 250 -5.02 17.32 14.84
C GLU A 250 -4.32 16.00 14.52
N GLU A 251 -3.00 15.91 14.75
CA GLU A 251 -2.24 14.67 14.60
C GLU A 251 -2.82 13.55 15.49
N GLU A 252 -2.96 13.82 16.78
CA GLU A 252 -3.47 12.83 17.73
C GLU A 252 -4.88 12.35 17.37
N SER A 253 -5.77 13.25 16.97
CA SER A 253 -7.14 12.88 16.56
C SER A 253 -7.22 12.11 15.23
N ALA A 254 -6.24 12.28 14.35
CA ALA A 254 -6.20 11.60 13.06
C ALA A 254 -5.65 10.17 13.14
N LEU A 255 -4.91 9.82 14.20
CA LEU A 255 -4.32 8.49 14.34
C LEU A 255 -5.36 7.39 14.50
N ILE A 256 -5.06 6.23 13.94
CA ILE A 256 -5.93 5.05 14.00
C ILE A 256 -6.15 4.56 15.43
N ASP A 257 -5.24 4.88 16.35
CA ASP A 257 -5.30 4.55 17.78
C ASP A 257 -6.53 5.14 18.48
N GLN A 258 -7.15 6.18 17.93
CA GLN A 258 -8.40 6.76 18.43
C GLN A 258 -9.63 5.90 18.11
N HIS A 259 -9.48 4.85 17.34
CA HIS A 259 -10.56 3.99 16.88
C HIS A 259 -10.41 2.57 17.41
N MET A 260 -11.52 1.93 17.76
CA MET A 260 -11.53 0.52 18.15
C MET A 260 -11.85 -0.36 16.95
N PRO A 261 -11.01 -1.39 16.66
CA PRO A 261 -11.31 -2.32 15.59
C PRO A 261 -12.50 -3.22 15.93
N LYS A 262 -13.43 -3.38 15.00
CA LYS A 262 -14.55 -4.32 15.11
C LYS A 262 -14.11 -5.71 14.67
N PHE A 263 -14.27 -6.71 15.52
CA PHE A 263 -14.02 -8.11 15.20
C PHE A 263 -15.15 -8.67 14.34
N LEU A 264 -14.81 -9.31 13.22
CA LEU A 264 -15.75 -9.90 12.26
C LEU A 264 -15.73 -11.44 12.28
N GLY A 265 -14.71 -12.03 12.88
CA GLY A 265 -14.50 -13.48 12.89
C GLY A 265 -14.31 -14.06 11.48
N ASP A 266 -14.79 -15.27 11.28
CA ASP A 266 -14.63 -16.01 10.01
C ASP A 266 -15.67 -15.63 8.93
N LYS A 267 -16.59 -14.71 9.23
CA LYS A 267 -17.60 -14.21 8.28
C LYS A 267 -17.00 -13.31 7.19
N SER A 268 -15.77 -12.85 7.37
CA SER A 268 -15.06 -11.98 6.42
C SER A 268 -13.67 -12.52 6.13
N SER A 269 -13.06 -12.07 5.03
CA SER A 269 -11.64 -12.29 4.75
C SER A 269 -10.73 -11.55 5.75
N PHE A 270 -11.23 -10.47 6.35
CA PHE A 270 -10.55 -9.71 7.40
C PHE A 270 -11.16 -10.02 8.76
N ARG A 271 -10.37 -10.53 9.70
CA ARG A 271 -10.85 -10.86 11.05
C ARG A 271 -11.31 -9.65 11.85
N SER A 272 -10.74 -8.48 11.60
CA SER A 272 -11.14 -7.21 12.21
C SER A 272 -10.91 -6.03 11.28
N VAL A 273 -11.75 -4.99 11.43
CA VAL A 273 -11.72 -3.77 10.63
C VAL A 273 -11.96 -2.55 11.51
N TYR A 274 -11.40 -1.42 11.15
CA TYR A 274 -11.78 -0.11 11.66
C TYR A 274 -12.91 0.45 10.78
N LEU A 275 -13.99 0.89 11.40
CA LEU A 275 -15.18 1.42 10.71
C LEU A 275 -15.22 2.93 10.82
N PHE A 276 -15.56 3.58 9.70
CA PHE A 276 -15.67 5.03 9.62
C PHE A 276 -17.01 5.43 8.99
N ASP A 277 -17.44 6.67 9.26
CA ASP A 277 -18.70 7.22 8.77
C ASP A 277 -19.87 6.31 9.18
N LEU A 278 -19.95 6.09 10.49
CA LEU A 278 -21.01 5.28 11.11
C LEU A 278 -22.36 5.86 10.69
N LEU A 279 -23.25 4.96 10.28
CA LEU A 279 -24.65 5.29 10.04
C LEU A 279 -25.32 5.26 11.41
N GLY A 280 -25.90 6.38 11.85
CA GLY A 280 -26.63 6.45 13.10
C GLY A 280 -27.79 5.46 13.13
N ASP A 281 -28.13 4.97 14.34
CA ASP A 281 -29.32 4.19 14.61
C ASP A 281 -30.59 4.99 14.31
#